data_a545c4425c0cf4a8b13caec9bba17143
#
_entry.id   a545c4425c0cf4a8b13caec9bba17143
#
_cell.length_a   1.000
_cell.length_b   1.000
_cell.length_c   1.000
_cell.angle_alpha   90.00
_cell.angle_beta   90.00
_cell.angle_gamma   90.00
#
_symmetry.space_group_name_H-M   'P 1'
#
loop_
_entity.id
_entity.type
_entity.pdbx_description
1 polymer ?
#
loop_
_entity_poly.entity_id
_entity_poly.type
_entity_poly.pdbx_seq_one_letter_code
_entity_poly.pdbx_strand_id
1 'polypeptide(L)'
;MSEADQSQAGREEIWLEKYRPQTLTDVVGQETIVERLQSYVDRDDLSHMLFAGPAGVGKTTSAIAIARELYGDDWEENFLELNASDKRGIDVVRDRVKSFARTSFGGHNYRIIFLDEADALTSDAQSALRRTMEQFSNNVRFILSCNYSSQIIDPIQSRCAVFRFGPLPDKAIKAQTRTIADREGIEITDDGIEALVYVAGGDMRAAINGLQAAAVTGSAVDEEAVFEITSTARPEDIEEMVTLALAGDFTASRTQLDRLLTEEGIAGGDIIDQLHRSVWDFDLNDEAAVKLLDRIGEADYRITAGANERIQLEALLASVALEE
;
A
#
# COMPACT_ATOMS: atom_id res chain seq x y z
N MET A 1 -3.19 -43.86 2.83
CA MET A 1 -3.28 -42.51 2.28
C MET A 1 -4.77 -42.19 2.22
N SER A 2 -5.25 -41.35 3.11
CA SER A 2 -6.67 -41.07 3.29
C SER A 2 -7.13 -39.97 2.32
N GLU A 3 -8.41 -40.04 1.92
CA GLU A 3 -9.08 -39.05 1.03
C GLU A 3 -9.00 -37.59 1.53
N ALA A 4 -8.52 -37.34 2.75
CA ALA A 4 -8.26 -36.02 3.30
C ALA A 4 -6.99 -35.34 2.72
N ASP A 5 -6.05 -36.10 2.15
CA ASP A 5 -4.79 -35.61 1.60
C ASP A 5 -4.93 -35.15 0.11
N GLN A 6 -6.05 -35.50 -0.53
CA GLN A 6 -6.31 -35.12 -1.93
C GLN A 6 -7.17 -33.86 -2.08
N SER A 7 -7.73 -33.32 -0.99
CA SER A 7 -8.56 -32.11 -1.04
C SER A 7 -7.80 -30.79 -0.85
N GLN A 8 -6.51 -30.83 -0.59
CA GLN A 8 -5.64 -29.63 -0.49
C GLN A 8 -4.89 -29.29 -1.79
N ALA A 9 -4.90 -30.16 -2.78
CA ALA A 9 -4.25 -29.93 -4.07
C ALA A 9 -5.21 -29.18 -5.03
N GLY A 10 -5.53 -27.91 -4.75
CA GLY A 10 -6.43 -27.14 -5.64
C GLY A 10 -6.86 -25.77 -5.12
N ARG A 11 -6.33 -25.30 -4.00
CA ARG A 11 -6.45 -23.89 -3.66
C ARG A 11 -5.17 -23.21 -4.12
N GLU A 12 -5.26 -22.34 -5.12
CA GLU A 12 -4.17 -21.45 -5.47
C GLU A 12 -3.78 -20.67 -4.21
N GLU A 13 -2.56 -20.90 -3.75
CA GLU A 13 -2.04 -20.22 -2.57
C GLU A 13 -1.87 -18.74 -2.91
N ILE A 14 -2.39 -17.85 -2.08
CA ILE A 14 -2.28 -16.40 -2.27
C ILE A 14 -0.81 -16.02 -2.12
N TRP A 15 -0.17 -15.56 -3.20
CA TRP A 15 1.26 -15.26 -3.21
C TRP A 15 1.64 -14.16 -2.23
N LEU A 16 0.76 -13.24 -1.96
CA LEU A 16 0.96 -12.22 -0.95
C LEU A 16 1.27 -12.79 0.44
N GLU A 17 0.64 -13.92 0.82
CA GLU A 17 0.89 -14.61 2.07
C GLU A 17 2.08 -15.59 1.97
N LYS A 18 2.19 -16.31 0.86
CA LYS A 18 3.27 -17.26 0.59
C LYS A 18 4.66 -16.60 0.60
N TYR A 19 4.74 -15.39 0.04
CA TYR A 19 5.99 -14.63 -0.08
C TYR A 19 6.12 -13.51 0.96
N ARG A 20 5.27 -13.52 1.99
CA ARG A 20 5.39 -12.57 3.09
C ARG A 20 6.72 -12.76 3.83
N PRO A 21 7.56 -11.71 3.97
CA PRO A 21 8.77 -11.75 4.75
C PRO A 21 8.57 -12.35 6.14
N GLN A 22 9.45 -13.24 6.54
CA GLN A 22 9.37 -13.93 7.83
C GLN A 22 10.23 -13.25 8.90
N THR A 23 11.31 -12.59 8.48
CA THR A 23 12.25 -11.84 9.33
C THR A 23 12.34 -10.39 8.87
N LEU A 24 12.89 -9.52 9.72
CA LEU A 24 13.13 -8.13 9.35
C LEU A 24 14.09 -8.00 8.16
N THR A 25 15.08 -8.89 8.07
CA THR A 25 16.05 -8.90 6.96
C THR A 25 15.46 -9.29 5.62
N ASP A 26 14.29 -9.93 5.61
CA ASP A 26 13.58 -10.26 4.37
C ASP A 26 12.75 -9.07 3.84
N VAL A 27 12.57 -8.01 4.63
CA VAL A 27 11.82 -6.81 4.22
C VAL A 27 12.68 -5.98 3.27
N VAL A 28 12.27 -5.89 2.03
CA VAL A 28 13.03 -5.21 0.97
C VAL A 28 12.67 -3.73 0.85
N GLY A 29 13.64 -2.91 0.44
CA GLY A 29 13.44 -1.50 0.10
C GLY A 29 13.20 -0.56 1.30
N GLN A 30 13.43 -1.05 2.54
CA GLN A 30 13.30 -0.28 3.78
C GLN A 30 14.53 -0.45 4.69
N GLU A 31 15.72 -0.56 4.13
CA GLU A 31 16.95 -0.97 4.81
C GLU A 31 17.22 -0.15 6.08
N THR A 32 17.13 1.18 6.00
CA THR A 32 17.35 2.06 7.16
C THR A 32 16.32 1.85 8.28
N ILE A 33 15.08 1.54 7.92
CA ILE A 33 14.02 1.24 8.89
C ILE A 33 14.29 -0.12 9.53
N VAL A 34 14.62 -1.13 8.72
CA VAL A 34 14.94 -2.49 9.16
C VAL A 34 16.11 -2.47 10.15
N GLU A 35 17.22 -1.79 9.85
CA GLU A 35 18.37 -1.66 10.76
C GLU A 35 17.98 -1.05 12.12
N ARG A 36 17.13 -0.03 12.10
CA ARG A 36 16.63 0.58 13.34
C ARG A 36 15.71 -0.35 14.11
N LEU A 37 14.80 -1.06 13.45
CA LEU A 37 13.91 -2.03 14.08
C LEU A 37 14.69 -3.20 14.66
N GLN A 38 15.69 -3.72 13.94
CA GLN A 38 16.58 -4.76 14.42
C GLN A 38 17.28 -4.37 15.72
N SER A 39 17.70 -3.11 15.83
CA SER A 39 18.34 -2.62 17.07
C SER A 39 17.41 -2.62 18.29
N TYR A 40 16.08 -2.53 18.10
CA TYR A 40 15.10 -2.67 19.18
C TYR A 40 14.89 -4.15 19.54
N VAL A 41 14.82 -5.01 18.53
CA VAL A 41 14.66 -6.46 18.71
C VAL A 41 15.88 -7.05 19.45
N ASP A 42 17.10 -6.73 19.02
CA ASP A 42 18.34 -7.22 19.61
C ASP A 42 18.51 -6.85 21.10
N ARG A 43 17.88 -5.76 21.52
CA ARG A 43 17.92 -5.28 22.92
C ARG A 43 16.76 -5.80 23.77
N ASP A 44 15.78 -6.47 23.15
CA ASP A 44 14.49 -6.82 23.78
C ASP A 44 13.87 -5.62 24.54
N ASP A 45 13.97 -4.43 23.96
CA ASP A 45 13.47 -3.17 24.54
C ASP A 45 12.68 -2.38 23.50
N LEU A 46 11.48 -2.89 23.18
CA LEU A 46 10.56 -2.17 22.31
C LEU A 46 9.90 -1.00 23.06
N SER A 47 9.89 0.16 22.43
CA SER A 47 8.97 1.26 22.75
C SER A 47 7.63 1.07 22.01
N HIS A 48 6.62 1.90 22.30
CA HIS A 48 5.51 2.05 21.37
C HIS A 48 6.04 2.60 20.04
N MET A 49 5.47 2.13 18.92
CA MET A 49 5.91 2.51 17.59
C MET A 49 4.74 3.04 16.76
N LEU A 50 5.04 3.95 15.85
CA LEU A 50 4.13 4.45 14.84
C LEU A 50 4.76 4.25 13.46
N PHE A 51 4.16 3.37 12.66
CA PHE A 51 4.54 3.09 11.28
C PHE A 51 3.66 3.92 10.36
N ALA A 52 4.22 4.91 9.70
CA ALA A 52 3.50 5.82 8.81
C ALA A 52 4.02 5.69 7.38
N GLY A 53 3.13 5.64 6.41
CA GLY A 53 3.48 5.56 4.99
C GLY A 53 2.39 4.91 4.14
N PRO A 54 2.55 4.92 2.80
CA PRO A 54 1.53 4.42 1.88
C PRO A 54 1.26 2.92 2.05
N ALA A 55 0.28 2.40 1.31
CA ALA A 55 -0.04 0.97 1.29
C ALA A 55 1.12 0.15 0.71
N GLY A 56 1.19 -1.15 1.02
CA GLY A 56 2.08 -2.14 0.41
C GLY A 56 3.58 -1.96 0.61
N VAL A 57 4.02 -1.05 1.50
CA VAL A 57 5.44 -0.73 1.74
C VAL A 57 6.08 -1.55 2.89
N GLY A 58 5.36 -2.54 3.45
CA GLY A 58 5.91 -3.46 4.44
C GLY A 58 5.61 -3.13 5.90
N LYS A 59 4.70 -2.19 6.24
CA LYS A 59 4.36 -1.83 7.64
C LYS A 59 3.90 -3.03 8.47
N THR A 60 2.83 -3.71 8.05
CA THR A 60 2.27 -4.89 8.73
C THR A 60 3.27 -6.04 8.75
N THR A 61 3.97 -6.26 7.63
CA THR A 61 5.01 -7.28 7.50
C THR A 61 6.13 -7.07 8.51
N SER A 62 6.61 -5.83 8.67
CA SER A 62 7.65 -5.50 9.66
C SER A 62 7.17 -5.73 11.10
N ALA A 63 5.90 -5.43 11.41
CA ALA A 63 5.35 -5.68 12.74
C ALA A 63 5.28 -7.18 13.07
N ILE A 64 4.87 -8.01 12.10
CA ILE A 64 4.86 -9.47 12.24
C ILE A 64 6.27 -10.03 12.35
N ALA A 65 7.22 -9.53 11.54
CA ALA A 65 8.62 -9.95 11.60
C ALA A 65 9.24 -9.67 12.98
N ILE A 66 8.99 -8.48 13.56
CA ILE A 66 9.38 -8.15 14.94
C ILE A 66 8.84 -9.17 15.93
N ALA A 67 7.56 -9.51 15.83
CA ALA A 67 6.94 -10.47 16.74
C ALA A 67 7.57 -11.86 16.63
N ARG A 68 7.83 -12.32 15.40
CA ARG A 68 8.48 -13.60 15.14
C ARG A 68 9.90 -13.67 15.68
N GLU A 69 10.68 -12.63 15.50
CA GLU A 69 12.05 -12.58 16.02
C GLU A 69 12.11 -12.49 17.54
N LEU A 70 11.15 -11.82 18.19
CA LEU A 70 11.09 -11.72 19.64
C LEU A 70 10.55 -12.95 20.34
N TYR A 71 9.54 -13.61 19.75
CA TYR A 71 8.78 -14.66 20.42
C TYR A 71 8.97 -16.05 19.80
N GLY A 72 9.66 -16.17 18.65
CA GLY A 72 9.87 -17.44 17.97
C GLY A 72 8.54 -18.14 17.64
N ASP A 73 8.42 -19.42 18.04
CA ASP A 73 7.23 -20.23 17.77
C ASP A 73 5.98 -19.73 18.50
N ASP A 74 6.13 -18.97 19.59
CA ASP A 74 5.02 -18.45 20.41
C ASP A 74 4.52 -17.08 19.93
N TRP A 75 4.95 -16.62 18.75
CA TRP A 75 4.65 -15.26 18.27
C TRP A 75 3.15 -14.99 18.12
N GLU A 76 2.35 -15.95 17.65
CA GLU A 76 0.91 -15.79 17.46
C GLU A 76 0.17 -15.56 18.78
N GLU A 77 0.61 -16.18 19.86
CA GLU A 77 0.05 -16.00 21.18
C GLU A 77 0.41 -14.64 21.79
N ASN A 78 1.52 -14.05 21.37
CA ASN A 78 2.07 -12.79 21.90
C ASN A 78 1.88 -11.58 20.97
N PHE A 79 1.20 -11.77 19.84
CA PHE A 79 0.89 -10.73 18.87
C PHE A 79 -0.62 -10.66 18.62
N LEU A 80 -1.22 -9.49 18.82
CA LEU A 80 -2.63 -9.25 18.53
C LEU A 80 -2.75 -8.20 17.43
N GLU A 81 -3.26 -8.63 16.29
CA GLU A 81 -3.60 -7.74 15.18
C GLU A 81 -5.04 -7.26 15.29
N LEU A 82 -5.23 -5.95 15.17
CA LEU A 82 -6.53 -5.28 15.17
C LEU A 82 -6.56 -4.26 14.03
N ASN A 83 -7.69 -4.16 13.34
CA ASN A 83 -7.93 -3.08 12.39
C ASN A 83 -8.80 -2.00 13.04
N ALA A 84 -8.33 -0.75 12.99
CA ALA A 84 -9.01 0.40 13.60
C ALA A 84 -10.26 0.84 12.81
N SER A 85 -10.34 0.50 11.53
CA SER A 85 -11.50 0.78 10.67
C SER A 85 -12.67 -0.19 10.88
N ASP A 86 -12.50 -1.25 11.71
CA ASP A 86 -13.59 -2.20 12.00
C ASP A 86 -14.79 -1.48 12.63
N LYS A 87 -15.94 -1.56 11.95
CA LYS A 87 -17.19 -0.88 12.32
C LYS A 87 -17.72 -1.21 13.73
N ARG A 88 -17.14 -2.20 14.42
CA ARG A 88 -17.53 -2.57 15.79
C ARG A 88 -17.11 -1.54 16.85
N GLY A 89 -16.33 -0.53 16.48
CA GLY A 89 -16.01 0.64 17.29
C GLY A 89 -14.87 0.44 18.30
N ILE A 90 -14.38 1.57 18.82
CA ILE A 90 -13.24 1.65 19.76
C ILE A 90 -13.47 0.83 21.06
N ASP A 91 -14.71 0.63 21.49
CA ASP A 91 -14.99 -0.13 22.71
C ASP A 91 -14.63 -1.61 22.56
N VAL A 92 -14.87 -2.20 21.37
CA VAL A 92 -14.46 -3.58 21.08
C VAL A 92 -12.94 -3.70 21.02
N VAL A 93 -12.27 -2.73 20.36
CA VAL A 93 -10.80 -2.66 20.37
C VAL A 93 -10.28 -2.59 21.79
N ARG A 94 -10.82 -1.70 22.61
CA ARG A 94 -10.41 -1.54 24.01
C ARG A 94 -10.61 -2.80 24.85
N ASP A 95 -11.73 -3.51 24.69
CA ASP A 95 -12.02 -4.71 25.47
C ASP A 95 -11.12 -5.88 25.04
N ARG A 96 -10.82 -6.03 23.72
CA ARG A 96 -9.84 -6.98 23.23
C ARG A 96 -8.44 -6.68 23.76
N VAL A 97 -8.03 -5.42 23.72
CA VAL A 97 -6.74 -4.96 24.28
C VAL A 97 -6.65 -5.31 25.77
N LYS A 98 -7.70 -5.01 26.57
CA LYS A 98 -7.70 -5.34 28.00
C LYS A 98 -7.63 -6.83 28.28
N SER A 99 -8.38 -7.64 27.52
CA SER A 99 -8.35 -9.09 27.65
C SER A 99 -6.95 -9.62 27.34
N PHE A 100 -6.38 -9.20 26.22
CA PHE A 100 -5.05 -9.62 25.78
C PHE A 100 -3.96 -9.18 26.76
N ALA A 101 -3.99 -7.94 27.26
CA ALA A 101 -3.00 -7.40 28.20
C ALA A 101 -3.00 -8.07 29.59
N ARG A 102 -4.08 -8.76 29.95
CA ARG A 102 -4.23 -9.44 31.27
C ARG A 102 -3.87 -10.91 31.24
N THR A 103 -3.73 -11.50 30.07
CA THR A 103 -3.37 -12.93 29.93
C THR A 103 -1.86 -13.11 30.18
N SER A 104 -1.44 -14.24 30.72
CA SER A 104 -0.04 -14.56 31.00
C SER A 104 0.82 -14.57 29.73
N PHE A 105 2.08 -14.16 29.80
CA PHE A 105 2.97 -13.88 28.68
C PHE A 105 3.95 -15.02 28.33
N GLY A 106 3.76 -16.22 28.86
CA GLY A 106 4.65 -17.34 28.51
C GLY A 106 6.14 -17.13 28.84
N GLY A 107 6.47 -16.20 29.76
CA GLY A 107 7.87 -15.90 30.13
C GLY A 107 8.49 -14.68 29.45
N HIS A 108 7.77 -14.02 28.55
CA HIS A 108 8.20 -12.77 27.89
C HIS A 108 7.91 -11.53 28.73
N ASN A 109 8.64 -10.44 28.51
CA ASN A 109 8.50 -9.19 29.27
C ASN A 109 7.23 -8.41 28.93
N TYR A 110 6.76 -8.48 27.68
CA TYR A 110 5.59 -7.77 27.16
C TYR A 110 5.02 -8.52 25.95
N ARG A 111 3.87 -8.09 25.49
CA ARG A 111 3.19 -8.55 24.27
C ARG A 111 3.05 -7.41 23.28
N ILE A 112 2.84 -7.72 22.01
CA ILE A 112 2.65 -6.71 20.95
C ILE A 112 1.18 -6.64 20.56
N ILE A 113 0.66 -5.42 20.47
CA ILE A 113 -0.61 -5.12 19.82
C ILE A 113 -0.32 -4.27 18.60
N PHE A 114 -0.61 -4.81 17.43
CA PHE A 114 -0.57 -4.11 16.17
C PHE A 114 -1.97 -3.57 15.85
N LEU A 115 -2.08 -2.26 15.69
CA LEU A 115 -3.31 -1.58 15.30
C LEU A 115 -3.13 -0.97 13.93
N ASP A 116 -3.73 -1.62 12.92
CA ASP A 116 -3.70 -1.13 11.55
C ASP A 116 -4.76 -0.05 11.31
N GLU A 117 -4.52 0.80 10.31
CA GLU A 117 -5.39 1.91 9.94
C GLU A 117 -5.75 2.84 11.11
N ALA A 118 -4.79 3.12 12.00
CA ALA A 118 -5.01 3.92 13.21
C ALA A 118 -5.50 5.36 12.90
N ASP A 119 -5.23 5.86 11.72
CA ASP A 119 -5.73 7.14 11.17
C ASP A 119 -7.24 7.13 10.87
N ALA A 120 -7.88 5.96 10.77
CA ALA A 120 -9.33 5.86 10.66
C ALA A 120 -10.07 6.17 11.99
N LEU A 121 -9.37 6.21 13.13
CA LEU A 121 -9.94 6.54 14.42
C LEU A 121 -10.28 8.03 14.53
N THR A 122 -11.45 8.34 15.07
CA THR A 122 -11.79 9.72 15.47
C THR A 122 -10.85 10.22 16.57
N SER A 123 -10.72 11.54 16.73
CA SER A 123 -9.87 12.16 17.76
C SER A 123 -10.23 11.70 19.19
N ASP A 124 -11.52 11.49 19.46
CA ASP A 124 -12.00 10.97 20.76
C ASP A 124 -11.57 9.51 20.96
N ALA A 125 -11.67 8.68 19.93
CA ALA A 125 -11.20 7.31 19.95
C ALA A 125 -9.68 7.22 20.15
N GLN A 126 -8.91 8.04 19.47
CA GLN A 126 -7.48 8.16 19.67
C GLN A 126 -7.10 8.63 21.09
N SER A 127 -7.88 9.55 21.67
CA SER A 127 -7.72 9.98 23.08
C SER A 127 -7.99 8.85 24.07
N ALA A 128 -8.95 7.97 23.76
CA ALA A 128 -9.23 6.77 24.55
C ALA A 128 -8.10 5.72 24.38
N LEU A 129 -7.59 5.52 23.16
CA LEU A 129 -6.46 4.65 22.88
C LEU A 129 -5.20 5.10 23.63
N ARG A 130 -4.89 6.38 23.64
CA ARG A 130 -3.77 6.94 24.41
C ARG A 130 -3.82 6.53 25.88
N ARG A 131 -5.01 6.68 26.53
CA ARG A 131 -5.19 6.26 27.93
C ARG A 131 -4.97 4.76 28.13
N THR A 132 -5.40 3.95 27.16
CA THR A 132 -5.19 2.50 27.17
C THR A 132 -3.70 2.16 27.02
N MET A 133 -2.98 2.83 26.13
CA MET A 133 -1.53 2.68 25.97
C MET A 133 -0.78 2.99 27.27
N GLU A 134 -1.15 4.09 27.95
CA GLU A 134 -0.56 4.47 29.25
C GLU A 134 -0.85 3.41 30.33
N GLN A 135 -2.08 2.93 30.40
CA GLN A 135 -2.52 1.95 31.41
C GLN A 135 -1.78 0.62 31.29
N PHE A 136 -1.47 0.17 30.08
CA PHE A 136 -0.88 -1.15 29.82
C PHE A 136 0.58 -1.09 29.36
N SER A 137 1.25 0.07 29.48
CA SER A 137 2.63 0.28 29.04
C SER A 137 3.66 -0.69 29.62
N ASN A 138 3.40 -1.27 30.79
CA ASN A 138 4.29 -2.27 31.39
C ASN A 138 4.20 -3.64 30.71
N ASN A 139 3.04 -4.00 30.17
CA ASN A 139 2.72 -5.35 29.71
C ASN A 139 2.54 -5.44 28.19
N VAL A 140 2.40 -4.30 27.52
CA VAL A 140 2.07 -4.25 26.08
C VAL A 140 2.89 -3.17 25.37
N ARG A 141 3.37 -3.52 24.20
CA ARG A 141 3.90 -2.56 23.23
C ARG A 141 2.90 -2.41 22.08
N PHE A 142 2.55 -1.17 21.79
CA PHE A 142 1.68 -0.85 20.67
C PHE A 142 2.52 -0.50 19.46
N ILE A 143 2.20 -1.14 18.33
CA ILE A 143 2.68 -0.74 17.01
C ILE A 143 1.44 -0.25 16.27
N LEU A 144 1.37 1.06 16.02
CA LEU A 144 0.28 1.69 15.27
C LEU A 144 0.71 1.82 13.81
N SER A 145 -0.17 1.47 12.88
CA SER A 145 0.05 1.68 11.45
C SER A 145 -0.94 2.70 10.91
N CYS A 146 -0.47 3.63 10.08
CA CYS A 146 -1.29 4.64 9.44
C CYS A 146 -0.73 5.01 8.07
N ASN A 147 -1.56 5.59 7.21
CA ASN A 147 -1.08 6.16 5.95
C ASN A 147 -0.50 7.57 6.20
N TYR A 148 -1.18 8.38 7.01
CA TYR A 148 -0.78 9.76 7.27
C TYR A 148 -0.58 9.99 8.77
N SER A 149 0.68 10.22 9.19
CA SER A 149 0.99 10.51 10.60
C SER A 149 0.34 11.81 11.10
N SER A 150 0.02 12.74 10.19
CA SER A 150 -0.70 13.99 10.54
C SER A 150 -2.13 13.77 11.03
N GLN A 151 -2.73 12.62 10.75
CA GLN A 151 -4.05 12.25 11.26
C GLN A 151 -4.00 11.62 12.66
N ILE A 152 -2.80 11.34 13.17
CA ILE A 152 -2.60 10.82 14.52
C ILE A 152 -2.35 11.99 15.47
N ILE A 153 -3.08 12.07 16.58
CA ILE A 153 -2.96 13.16 17.55
C ILE A 153 -1.56 13.22 18.18
N ASP A 154 -1.04 14.41 18.41
CA ASP A 154 0.29 14.65 19.01
C ASP A 154 0.56 13.88 20.31
N PRO A 155 -0.44 13.73 21.24
CA PRO A 155 -0.22 12.95 22.46
C PRO A 155 0.07 11.46 22.24
N ILE A 156 -0.34 10.86 21.12
CA ILE A 156 0.06 9.50 20.72
C ILE A 156 1.43 9.53 20.07
N GLN A 157 1.63 10.43 19.09
CA GLN A 157 2.91 10.52 18.38
C GLN A 157 4.11 10.74 19.35
N SER A 158 3.95 11.60 20.36
CA SER A 158 4.99 11.88 21.36
C SER A 158 5.39 10.69 22.24
N ARG A 159 4.59 9.60 22.23
CA ARG A 159 4.84 8.35 22.98
C ARG A 159 5.37 7.23 22.12
N CYS A 160 5.45 7.44 20.82
CA CYS A 160 5.86 6.44 19.86
C CYS A 160 7.20 6.78 19.20
N ALA A 161 8.04 5.78 18.98
CA ALA A 161 9.10 5.88 18.01
C ALA A 161 8.48 5.88 16.60
N VAL A 162 8.67 6.96 15.85
CA VAL A 162 8.05 7.12 14.54
C VAL A 162 8.98 6.58 13.45
N PHE A 163 8.43 5.71 12.60
CA PHE A 163 9.06 5.14 11.42
C PHE A 163 8.26 5.54 10.19
N ARG A 164 8.91 6.22 9.26
CA ARG A 164 8.29 6.69 8.01
C ARG A 164 8.72 5.80 6.87
N PHE A 165 7.81 4.90 6.49
CA PHE A 165 7.96 4.02 5.33
C PHE A 165 7.70 4.83 4.07
N GLY A 166 8.67 4.88 3.17
CA GLY A 166 8.50 5.47 1.83
C GLY A 166 7.99 4.44 0.83
N PRO A 167 7.56 4.89 -0.36
CA PRO A 167 7.35 4.00 -1.50
C PRO A 167 8.60 3.15 -1.73
N LEU A 168 8.39 1.89 -2.15
CA LEU A 168 9.52 1.01 -2.42
C LEU A 168 10.24 1.44 -3.70
N PRO A 169 11.58 1.42 -3.72
CA PRO A 169 12.33 1.72 -4.93
C PRO A 169 12.09 0.63 -5.99
N ASP A 170 12.06 1.03 -7.25
CA ASP A 170 11.84 0.14 -8.41
C ASP A 170 12.75 -1.08 -8.39
N LYS A 171 14.00 -0.88 -8.02
CA LYS A 171 14.98 -1.97 -7.89
C LYS A 171 14.53 -3.07 -6.93
N ALA A 172 13.89 -2.70 -5.81
CA ALA A 172 13.41 -3.67 -4.82
C ALA A 172 12.20 -4.44 -5.37
N ILE A 173 11.28 -3.75 -6.05
CA ILE A 173 10.11 -4.36 -6.68
C ILE A 173 10.56 -5.32 -7.78
N LYS A 174 11.44 -4.89 -8.70
CA LYS A 174 12.00 -5.73 -9.78
C LYS A 174 12.64 -7.00 -9.24
N ALA A 175 13.48 -6.88 -8.21
CA ALA A 175 14.18 -8.03 -7.63
C ALA A 175 13.21 -9.03 -6.99
N GLN A 176 12.22 -8.54 -6.25
CA GLN A 176 11.23 -9.39 -5.58
C GLN A 176 10.31 -10.07 -6.60
N THR A 177 9.82 -9.33 -7.59
CA THR A 177 8.98 -9.86 -8.67
C THR A 177 9.68 -10.96 -9.44
N ARG A 178 10.95 -10.76 -9.81
CA ARG A 178 11.79 -11.78 -10.46
C ARG A 178 11.95 -13.02 -9.59
N THR A 179 12.25 -12.83 -8.32
CA THR A 179 12.40 -13.92 -7.36
C THR A 179 11.13 -14.76 -7.24
N ILE A 180 9.97 -14.11 -7.22
CA ILE A 180 8.67 -14.79 -7.16
C ILE A 180 8.40 -15.54 -8.47
N ALA A 181 8.58 -14.89 -9.62
CA ALA A 181 8.39 -15.51 -10.93
C ALA A 181 9.26 -16.77 -11.09
N ASP A 182 10.54 -16.70 -10.73
CA ASP A 182 11.47 -17.83 -10.78
C ASP A 182 10.99 -18.99 -9.89
N ARG A 183 10.53 -18.70 -8.68
CA ARG A 183 10.06 -19.72 -7.73
C ARG A 183 8.75 -20.38 -8.16
N GLU A 184 7.88 -19.64 -8.82
CA GLU A 184 6.61 -20.15 -9.35
C GLU A 184 6.76 -20.76 -10.76
N GLY A 185 7.95 -20.66 -11.37
CA GLY A 185 8.22 -21.15 -12.73
C GLY A 185 7.48 -20.37 -13.80
N ILE A 186 7.24 -19.07 -13.55
CA ILE A 186 6.57 -18.16 -14.47
C ILE A 186 7.61 -17.50 -15.37
N GLU A 187 7.39 -17.59 -16.67
CA GLU A 187 8.17 -16.82 -17.63
C GLU A 187 7.68 -15.37 -17.63
N ILE A 188 8.57 -14.44 -17.31
CA ILE A 188 8.28 -13.01 -17.33
C ILE A 188 9.34 -12.28 -18.15
N THR A 189 8.90 -11.39 -19.01
CA THR A 189 9.78 -10.59 -19.86
C THR A 189 10.31 -9.36 -19.11
N ASP A 190 11.36 -8.72 -19.62
CA ASP A 190 11.92 -7.51 -18.98
C ASP A 190 10.91 -6.35 -19.02
N ASP A 191 10.17 -6.18 -20.11
CA ASP A 191 9.09 -5.20 -20.27
C ASP A 191 7.88 -5.53 -19.37
N GLY A 192 7.54 -6.80 -19.18
CA GLY A 192 6.53 -7.20 -18.19
C GLY A 192 6.92 -6.83 -16.76
N ILE A 193 8.21 -6.93 -16.40
CA ILE A 193 8.70 -6.46 -15.10
C ILE A 193 8.62 -4.94 -14.99
N GLU A 194 9.00 -4.19 -16.03
CA GLU A 194 8.89 -2.72 -16.04
C GLU A 194 7.42 -2.29 -15.90
N ALA A 195 6.51 -2.94 -16.60
CA ALA A 195 5.07 -2.69 -16.48
C ALA A 195 4.56 -2.95 -15.05
N LEU A 196 4.95 -4.06 -14.39
CA LEU A 196 4.60 -4.33 -13.01
C LEU A 196 5.13 -3.27 -12.04
N VAL A 197 6.36 -2.77 -12.27
CA VAL A 197 6.94 -1.68 -11.45
C VAL A 197 6.14 -0.40 -11.63
N TYR A 198 5.78 -0.06 -12.86
CA TYR A 198 4.96 1.11 -13.16
C TYR A 198 3.59 1.05 -12.48
N VAL A 199 2.88 -0.08 -12.64
CA VAL A 199 1.58 -0.33 -12.00
C VAL A 199 1.68 -0.27 -10.48
N ALA A 200 2.73 -0.85 -9.92
CA ALA A 200 2.94 -0.90 -8.48
C ALA A 200 3.14 0.48 -7.85
N GLY A 201 3.83 1.39 -8.53
CA GLY A 201 4.07 2.74 -8.01
C GLY A 201 4.68 2.77 -6.60
N GLY A 202 5.51 1.79 -6.26
CA GLY A 202 6.12 1.64 -4.93
C GLY A 202 5.37 0.72 -3.96
N ASP A 203 4.25 0.11 -4.36
CA ASP A 203 3.45 -0.84 -3.58
C ASP A 203 3.77 -2.29 -3.98
N MET A 204 4.46 -3.04 -3.11
CA MET A 204 4.79 -4.46 -3.34
C MET A 204 3.55 -5.35 -3.43
N ARG A 205 2.47 -5.00 -2.74
CA ARG A 205 1.21 -5.76 -2.77
C ARG A 205 0.60 -5.69 -4.17
N ALA A 206 0.59 -4.49 -4.78
CA ALA A 206 0.12 -4.30 -6.14
C ALA A 206 0.99 -5.08 -7.15
N ALA A 207 2.32 -5.05 -6.99
CA ALA A 207 3.24 -5.81 -7.84
C ALA A 207 3.00 -7.33 -7.79
N ILE A 208 2.90 -7.89 -6.58
CA ILE A 208 2.70 -9.34 -6.39
C ILE A 208 1.32 -9.77 -6.91
N ASN A 209 0.27 -8.99 -6.61
CA ASN A 209 -1.08 -9.30 -7.09
C ASN A 209 -1.16 -9.20 -8.61
N GLY A 210 -0.55 -8.18 -9.22
CA GLY A 210 -0.48 -8.03 -10.68
C GLY A 210 0.25 -9.20 -11.33
N LEU A 211 1.41 -9.61 -10.78
CA LEU A 211 2.13 -10.78 -11.26
C LEU A 211 1.30 -12.06 -11.15
N GLN A 212 0.67 -12.31 -9.98
CA GLN A 212 -0.16 -13.50 -9.79
C GLN A 212 -1.35 -13.53 -10.75
N ALA A 213 -2.01 -12.38 -10.95
CA ALA A 213 -3.15 -12.29 -11.85
C ALA A 213 -2.75 -12.52 -13.32
N ALA A 214 -1.64 -11.92 -13.77
CA ALA A 214 -1.14 -12.11 -15.13
C ALA A 214 -0.68 -13.57 -15.38
N ALA A 215 -0.10 -14.23 -14.38
CA ALA A 215 0.35 -15.61 -14.48
C ALA A 215 -0.80 -16.65 -14.69
N VAL A 216 -2.03 -16.31 -14.29
CA VAL A 216 -3.20 -17.20 -14.46
C VAL A 216 -3.49 -17.48 -15.94
N THR A 217 -3.11 -16.60 -16.85
CA THR A 217 -3.32 -16.78 -18.30
C THR A 217 -2.50 -17.94 -18.89
N GLY A 218 -1.44 -18.39 -18.20
CA GLY A 218 -0.58 -19.50 -18.61
C GLY A 218 0.37 -19.16 -19.78
N SER A 219 0.42 -17.91 -20.22
CA SER A 219 1.39 -17.35 -21.17
C SER A 219 2.53 -16.64 -20.44
N ALA A 220 3.59 -16.29 -21.16
CA ALA A 220 4.63 -15.42 -20.60
C ALA A 220 3.99 -14.09 -20.16
N VAL A 221 4.41 -13.59 -19.00
CA VAL A 221 3.94 -12.30 -18.48
C VAL A 221 4.75 -11.20 -19.18
N ASP A 222 4.15 -10.55 -20.15
CA ASP A 222 4.68 -9.41 -20.86
C ASP A 222 3.95 -8.11 -20.46
N GLU A 223 4.36 -7.01 -21.04
CA GLU A 223 3.77 -5.70 -20.80
C GLU A 223 2.27 -5.67 -21.07
N GLU A 224 1.83 -6.27 -22.21
CA GLU A 224 0.42 -6.29 -22.62
C GLU A 224 -0.44 -7.02 -21.59
N ALA A 225 0.00 -8.20 -21.16
CA ALA A 225 -0.70 -9.00 -20.15
C ALA A 225 -0.82 -8.26 -18.81
N VAL A 226 0.21 -7.49 -18.41
CA VAL A 226 0.18 -6.72 -17.16
C VAL A 226 -0.84 -5.59 -17.22
N PHE A 227 -0.80 -4.75 -18.26
CA PHE A 227 -1.72 -3.62 -18.38
C PHE A 227 -3.18 -4.05 -18.55
N GLU A 228 -3.42 -5.11 -19.34
CA GLU A 228 -4.76 -5.67 -19.51
C GLU A 228 -5.34 -6.16 -18.19
N ILE A 229 -4.58 -6.99 -17.45
CA ILE A 229 -5.11 -7.63 -16.24
C ILE A 229 -5.24 -6.66 -15.06
N THR A 230 -4.40 -5.62 -15.00
CA THR A 230 -4.44 -4.62 -13.92
C THR A 230 -5.40 -3.49 -14.21
N SER A 231 -5.97 -3.42 -15.43
CA SER A 231 -6.82 -2.30 -15.89
C SER A 231 -6.15 -0.95 -15.65
N THR A 232 -4.85 -0.86 -15.96
CA THR A 232 -4.04 0.36 -15.81
C THR A 232 -3.74 0.91 -17.19
N ALA A 233 -3.89 2.23 -17.40
CA ALA A 233 -3.53 2.85 -18.68
C ALA A 233 -2.03 2.76 -18.94
N ARG A 234 -1.65 2.56 -20.19
CA ARG A 234 -0.24 2.64 -20.58
C ARG A 234 0.26 4.08 -20.45
N PRO A 235 1.51 4.31 -20.04
CA PRO A 235 2.08 5.66 -19.97
C PRO A 235 1.88 6.46 -21.25
N GLU A 236 2.07 5.81 -22.40
CA GLU A 236 1.94 6.41 -23.73
C GLU A 236 0.51 6.88 -24.02
N ASP A 237 -0.51 6.17 -23.58
CA ASP A 237 -1.92 6.55 -23.75
C ASP A 237 -2.28 7.80 -22.93
N ILE A 238 -1.72 7.90 -21.71
CA ILE A 238 -1.86 9.09 -20.86
C ILE A 238 -1.12 10.28 -21.48
N GLU A 239 0.09 10.08 -21.96
CA GLU A 239 0.90 11.12 -22.62
C GLU A 239 0.21 11.62 -23.89
N GLU A 240 -0.30 10.73 -24.75
CA GLU A 240 -1.05 11.10 -25.95
C GLU A 240 -2.28 11.92 -25.60
N MET A 241 -3.07 11.48 -24.63
CA MET A 241 -4.27 12.18 -24.20
C MET A 241 -3.98 13.62 -23.74
N VAL A 242 -2.93 13.81 -22.93
CA VAL A 242 -2.52 15.14 -22.45
C VAL A 242 -1.95 15.99 -23.57
N THR A 243 -1.10 15.41 -24.42
CA THR A 243 -0.50 16.11 -25.57
C THR A 243 -1.55 16.64 -26.54
N LEU A 244 -2.59 15.87 -26.83
CA LEU A 244 -3.73 16.31 -27.64
C LEU A 244 -4.47 17.49 -27.00
N ALA A 245 -4.70 17.44 -25.67
CA ALA A 245 -5.32 18.57 -24.96
C ALA A 245 -4.45 19.83 -25.04
N LEU A 246 -3.14 19.71 -24.78
CA LEU A 246 -2.19 20.82 -24.87
C LEU A 246 -2.08 21.42 -26.27
N ALA A 247 -2.26 20.60 -27.30
CA ALA A 247 -2.33 21.07 -28.68
C ALA A 247 -3.66 21.78 -29.05
N GLY A 248 -4.60 21.91 -28.10
CA GLY A 248 -5.93 22.49 -28.31
C GLY A 248 -6.95 21.54 -28.96
N ASP A 249 -6.57 20.28 -29.25
CA ASP A 249 -7.49 19.26 -29.78
C ASP A 249 -8.22 18.50 -28.65
N PHE A 250 -9.10 19.25 -27.98
CA PHE A 250 -9.94 18.68 -26.92
C PHE A 250 -10.78 17.47 -27.40
N THR A 251 -11.23 17.51 -28.68
CA THR A 251 -12.09 16.44 -29.19
C THR A 251 -11.33 15.11 -29.29
N ALA A 252 -10.12 15.14 -29.81
CA ALA A 252 -9.27 13.95 -29.87
C ALA A 252 -8.86 13.47 -28.47
N SER A 253 -8.45 14.39 -27.60
CA SER A 253 -8.11 14.08 -26.20
C SER A 253 -9.28 13.44 -25.45
N ARG A 254 -10.50 13.98 -25.62
CA ARG A 254 -11.72 13.41 -25.05
C ARG A 254 -12.04 12.01 -25.60
N THR A 255 -11.78 11.77 -26.88
CA THR A 255 -11.98 10.45 -27.49
C THR A 255 -11.03 9.42 -26.88
N GLN A 256 -9.78 9.80 -26.65
CA GLN A 256 -8.80 8.95 -25.97
C GLN A 256 -9.24 8.64 -24.52
N LEU A 257 -9.69 9.64 -23.77
CA LEU A 257 -10.25 9.44 -22.44
C LEU A 257 -11.44 8.47 -22.44
N ASP A 258 -12.34 8.62 -23.42
CA ASP A 258 -13.51 7.74 -23.54
C ASP A 258 -13.13 6.29 -23.81
N ARG A 259 -12.10 6.05 -24.63
CA ARG A 259 -11.52 4.73 -24.86
C ARG A 259 -11.00 4.12 -23.54
N LEU A 260 -10.18 4.85 -22.79
CA LEU A 260 -9.61 4.39 -21.52
C LEU A 260 -10.70 4.03 -20.50
N LEU A 261 -11.69 4.89 -20.32
CA LEU A 261 -12.76 4.68 -19.34
C LEU A 261 -13.76 3.59 -19.73
N THR A 262 -14.07 3.45 -21.05
CA THR A 262 -15.22 2.64 -21.50
C THR A 262 -14.79 1.32 -22.13
N GLU A 263 -13.74 1.32 -22.96
CA GLU A 263 -13.27 0.11 -23.67
C GLU A 263 -12.27 -0.67 -22.83
N GLU A 264 -11.36 0.01 -22.15
CA GLU A 264 -10.33 -0.60 -21.30
C GLU A 264 -10.78 -0.72 -19.83
N GLY A 265 -11.87 -0.03 -19.44
CA GLY A 265 -12.46 -0.16 -18.11
C GLY A 265 -11.63 0.44 -16.98
N ILE A 266 -10.74 1.38 -17.27
CA ILE A 266 -9.85 2.02 -16.29
C ILE A 266 -10.67 2.98 -15.44
N ALA A 267 -10.48 2.96 -14.12
CA ALA A 267 -11.15 3.89 -13.22
C ALA A 267 -10.62 5.31 -13.38
N GLY A 268 -11.49 6.31 -13.28
CA GLY A 268 -11.08 7.71 -13.42
C GLY A 268 -10.11 8.16 -12.34
N GLY A 269 -10.21 7.62 -11.13
CA GLY A 269 -9.25 7.84 -10.06
C GLY A 269 -7.84 7.37 -10.42
N ASP A 270 -7.72 6.20 -11.06
CA ASP A 270 -6.43 5.66 -11.49
C ASP A 270 -5.80 6.53 -12.61
N ILE A 271 -6.63 7.08 -13.50
CA ILE A 271 -6.17 8.04 -14.52
C ILE A 271 -5.63 9.31 -13.84
N ILE A 272 -6.30 9.85 -12.82
CA ILE A 272 -5.83 11.00 -12.04
C ILE A 272 -4.47 10.71 -11.40
N ASP A 273 -4.32 9.56 -10.76
CA ASP A 273 -3.07 9.17 -10.11
C ASP A 273 -1.93 9.01 -11.12
N GLN A 274 -2.22 8.49 -12.31
CA GLN A 274 -1.23 8.37 -13.38
C GLN A 274 -0.86 9.74 -13.96
N LEU A 275 -1.82 10.61 -14.22
CA LEU A 275 -1.56 11.99 -14.64
C LEU A 275 -0.66 12.72 -13.64
N HIS A 276 -0.94 12.59 -12.33
CA HIS A 276 -0.13 13.21 -11.28
C HIS A 276 1.31 12.69 -11.28
N ARG A 277 1.52 11.37 -11.48
CA ARG A 277 2.85 10.75 -11.49
C ARG A 277 3.67 11.17 -12.72
N SER A 278 3.02 11.30 -13.87
CA SER A 278 3.68 11.55 -15.16
C SER A 278 3.80 13.03 -15.53
N VAL A 279 3.27 13.96 -14.73
CA VAL A 279 3.23 15.39 -15.07
C VAL A 279 4.60 15.98 -15.39
N TRP A 280 5.67 15.47 -14.78
CA TRP A 280 7.03 15.92 -14.98
C TRP A 280 7.75 15.23 -16.14
N ASP A 281 7.15 14.19 -16.70
CA ASP A 281 7.68 13.45 -17.86
C ASP A 281 7.13 14.05 -19.16
N PHE A 282 6.06 14.87 -19.10
CA PHE A 282 5.51 15.56 -20.24
C PHE A 282 6.42 16.72 -20.68
N ASP A 283 6.50 16.99 -21.98
CA ASP A 283 7.25 18.12 -22.56
C ASP A 283 6.53 19.45 -22.27
N LEU A 284 6.50 19.85 -21.00
CA LEU A 284 5.87 21.05 -20.48
C LEU A 284 6.90 22.01 -19.90
N ASN A 285 6.65 23.31 -20.07
CA ASN A 285 7.35 24.28 -19.26
C ASN A 285 6.81 24.27 -17.81
N ASP A 286 7.60 24.81 -16.85
CA ASP A 286 7.27 24.80 -15.41
C ASP A 286 5.88 25.43 -15.13
N GLU A 287 5.49 26.48 -15.85
CA GLU A 287 4.21 27.14 -15.64
C GLU A 287 3.03 26.24 -16.05
N ALA A 288 3.13 25.56 -17.19
CA ALA A 288 2.11 24.63 -17.66
C ALA A 288 2.03 23.39 -16.75
N ALA A 289 3.16 22.85 -16.31
CA ALA A 289 3.21 21.73 -15.36
C ALA A 289 2.53 22.10 -14.03
N VAL A 290 2.80 23.29 -13.47
CA VAL A 290 2.17 23.75 -12.23
C VAL A 290 0.67 23.93 -12.39
N LYS A 291 0.22 24.48 -13.51
CA LYS A 291 -1.22 24.62 -13.80
C LYS A 291 -1.89 23.25 -13.93
N LEU A 292 -1.28 22.33 -14.66
CA LEU A 292 -1.79 20.95 -14.78
C LEU A 292 -1.92 20.29 -13.42
N LEU A 293 -0.92 20.42 -12.55
CA LEU A 293 -0.98 19.90 -11.17
C LEU A 293 -2.13 20.51 -10.35
N ASP A 294 -2.39 21.82 -10.48
CA ASP A 294 -3.51 22.48 -9.81
C ASP A 294 -4.85 21.88 -10.27
N ARG A 295 -5.02 21.67 -11.59
CA ARG A 295 -6.22 21.05 -12.15
C ARG A 295 -6.39 19.58 -11.77
N ILE A 296 -5.29 18.81 -11.73
CA ILE A 296 -5.28 17.42 -11.24
C ILE A 296 -5.76 17.39 -9.78
N GLY A 297 -5.20 18.23 -8.92
CA GLY A 297 -5.58 18.28 -7.51
C GLY A 297 -7.06 18.69 -7.30
N GLU A 298 -7.58 19.60 -8.11
CA GLU A 298 -9.00 19.98 -8.07
C GLU A 298 -9.92 18.83 -8.50
N ALA A 299 -9.55 18.12 -9.57
CA ALA A 299 -10.31 16.97 -10.08
C ALA A 299 -10.28 15.81 -9.07
N ASP A 300 -9.12 15.47 -8.50
CA ASP A 300 -8.96 14.45 -7.47
C ASP A 300 -9.83 14.73 -6.24
N TYR A 301 -9.75 15.94 -5.71
CA TYR A 301 -10.58 16.35 -4.57
C TYR A 301 -12.08 16.18 -4.85
N ARG A 302 -12.55 16.56 -6.06
CA ARG A 302 -13.96 16.44 -6.43
C ARG A 302 -14.39 14.99 -6.63
N ILE A 303 -13.56 14.16 -7.25
CA ILE A 303 -13.81 12.73 -7.44
C ILE A 303 -13.90 12.04 -6.08
N THR A 304 -12.94 12.29 -5.19
CA THR A 304 -12.94 11.75 -3.82
C THR A 304 -14.16 12.21 -3.02
N ALA A 305 -14.67 13.42 -3.27
CA ALA A 305 -15.91 13.92 -2.69
C ALA A 305 -17.19 13.30 -3.31
N GLY A 306 -17.07 12.41 -4.29
CA GLY A 306 -18.18 11.69 -4.92
C GLY A 306 -18.72 12.32 -6.21
N ALA A 307 -17.97 13.23 -6.83
CA ALA A 307 -18.33 13.74 -8.14
C ALA A 307 -18.12 12.66 -9.23
N ASN A 308 -18.80 12.82 -10.37
CA ASN A 308 -18.66 11.92 -11.50
C ASN A 308 -17.27 12.05 -12.11
N GLU A 309 -16.51 10.94 -12.12
CA GLU A 309 -15.12 10.87 -12.58
C GLU A 309 -14.95 11.38 -14.02
N ARG A 310 -15.78 10.87 -14.93
CA ARG A 310 -15.73 11.26 -16.35
C ARG A 310 -15.90 12.77 -16.53
N ILE A 311 -16.87 13.37 -15.83
CA ILE A 311 -17.12 14.82 -15.94
C ILE A 311 -15.91 15.61 -15.42
N GLN A 312 -15.27 15.16 -14.33
CA GLN A 312 -14.12 15.87 -13.78
C GLN A 312 -12.89 15.74 -14.68
N LEU A 313 -12.65 14.58 -15.28
CA LEU A 313 -11.58 14.37 -16.25
C LEU A 313 -11.79 15.15 -17.54
N GLU A 314 -13.01 15.14 -18.12
CA GLU A 314 -13.34 15.95 -19.27
C GLU A 314 -13.15 17.46 -18.98
N ALA A 315 -13.53 17.93 -17.79
CA ALA A 315 -13.35 19.32 -17.39
C ALA A 315 -11.86 19.68 -17.20
N LEU A 316 -11.05 18.77 -16.66
CA LEU A 316 -9.60 18.92 -16.56
C LEU A 316 -8.99 19.09 -17.96
N LEU A 317 -9.25 18.16 -18.88
CA LEU A 317 -8.73 18.22 -20.25
C LEU A 317 -9.21 19.47 -21.02
N ALA A 318 -10.48 19.86 -20.84
CA ALA A 318 -11.00 21.07 -21.42
C ALA A 318 -10.27 22.33 -20.89
N SER A 319 -9.95 22.37 -19.60
CA SER A 319 -9.22 23.51 -19.03
C SER A 319 -7.81 23.62 -19.61
N VAL A 320 -7.14 22.47 -19.80
CA VAL A 320 -5.81 22.40 -20.43
C VAL A 320 -5.85 22.84 -21.88
N ALA A 321 -6.88 22.43 -22.64
CA ALA A 321 -7.03 22.77 -24.08
C ALA A 321 -7.41 24.23 -24.34
N LEU A 322 -7.95 24.96 -23.35
CA LEU A 322 -8.36 26.35 -23.47
C LEU A 322 -7.29 27.35 -23.05
N GLU A 323 -6.22 26.88 -22.43
CA GLU A 323 -5.11 27.75 -22.00
C GLU A 323 -4.13 27.92 -23.17
N GLU A 324 -4.30 29.04 -23.95
CA GLU A 324 -3.30 29.57 -24.88
C GLU A 324 -2.20 30.33 -24.14
#